data_8d9dd08e9cfbf0f8c62ba9000513b1e1
#
_entry.id   8d9dd08e9cfbf0f8c62ba9000513b1e1
#
_cell.length_a   1.000
_cell.length_b   1.000
_cell.length_c   1.000
_cell.angle_alpha   90.00
_cell.angle_beta   90.00
_cell.angle_gamma   90.00
#
_symmetry.space_group_name_H-M   'P 1'
#
loop_
_entity.id
_entity.type
_entity.pdbx_description
1 polymer ?
#
loop_
_entity_poly.entity_id
_entity_poly.type
_entity_poly.pdbx_seq_one_letter_code
_entity_poly.pdbx_strand_id
1 'polypeptide(L)' 'MTISVSDFLIWKSDPVTQAFFQACQQRAEDAKEILATSAGIDPVNDNVYRGFILAYREMQDFRIEEND' A
#
# COMPACT_ATOMS: atom_id res chain seq x y z
N MET A 1 -7.07 4.00 -21.55
CA MET A 1 -6.18 5.13 -21.27
C MET A 1 -4.75 4.64 -21.25
N THR A 2 -3.87 5.36 -21.90
CA THR A 2 -2.48 4.93 -22.03
C THR A 2 -1.58 5.93 -21.32
N ILE A 3 -0.82 5.45 -20.37
CA ILE A 3 0.14 6.27 -19.65
C ILE A 3 1.52 5.68 -19.93
N SER A 4 2.48 6.53 -20.30
CA SER A 4 3.81 6.03 -20.60
C SER A 4 4.55 5.64 -19.32
N VAL A 5 5.52 4.74 -19.45
CA VAL A 5 6.37 4.35 -18.32
C VAL A 5 7.11 5.58 -17.80
N SER A 6 7.51 6.47 -18.69
CA SER A 6 8.20 7.70 -18.30
C SER A 6 7.32 8.57 -17.42
N ASP A 7 6.05 8.77 -17.78
CA ASP A 7 5.13 9.55 -16.96
C ASP A 7 4.89 8.89 -15.62
N PHE A 8 4.77 7.58 -15.60
CA PHE A 8 4.61 6.84 -14.36
C PHE A 8 5.80 7.02 -13.43
N LEU A 9 7.02 6.98 -13.96
CA LEU A 9 8.23 7.15 -13.15
C LEU A 9 8.33 8.57 -12.60
N ILE A 10 7.93 9.58 -13.39
CA ILE A 10 7.90 10.96 -12.92
C ILE A 10 6.91 11.09 -11.75
N TRP A 11 5.74 10.51 -11.89
CA TRP A 11 4.74 10.51 -10.83
C TRP A 11 5.26 9.82 -9.57
N LYS A 12 5.93 8.68 -9.72
CA LYS A 12 6.46 7.92 -8.58
C LYS A 12 7.54 8.69 -7.84
N SER A 13 8.29 9.54 -8.54
CA SER A 13 9.37 10.30 -7.91
C SER A 13 8.92 11.65 -7.36
N ASP A 14 7.66 12.02 -7.60
CA ASP A 14 7.12 13.27 -7.06
C ASP A 14 7.09 13.24 -5.53
N PRO A 15 7.55 14.32 -4.86
CA PRO A 15 7.61 14.33 -3.39
C PRO A 15 6.26 14.08 -2.72
N VAL A 16 5.17 14.58 -3.28
CA VAL A 16 3.84 14.33 -2.71
C VAL A 16 3.46 12.87 -2.84
N THR A 17 3.75 12.27 -4.00
CA THR A 17 3.50 10.86 -4.24
C THR A 17 4.29 10.00 -3.26
N GLN A 18 5.56 10.32 -3.05
CA GLN A 18 6.40 9.56 -2.12
C GLN A 18 5.90 9.70 -0.69
N ALA A 19 5.47 10.89 -0.30
CA ALA A 19 4.89 11.09 1.02
C ALA A 19 3.63 10.26 1.21
N PHE A 20 2.79 10.17 0.17
CA PHE A 20 1.60 9.35 0.20
C PHE A 20 1.94 7.87 0.41
N PHE A 21 2.91 7.35 -0.35
CA PHE A 21 3.29 5.95 -0.20
C PHE A 21 3.94 5.66 1.14
N GLN A 22 4.71 6.62 1.67
CA GLN A 22 5.26 6.47 3.02
C GLN A 22 4.16 6.42 4.08
N ALA A 23 3.13 7.25 3.93
CA ALA A 23 2.00 7.22 4.83
C ALA A 23 1.27 5.87 4.75
N CYS A 24 1.10 5.33 3.55
CA CYS A 24 0.49 4.02 3.37
C CYS A 24 1.31 2.93 4.05
N GLN A 25 2.63 2.99 3.88
CA GLN A 25 3.53 2.03 4.52
C GLN A 25 3.42 2.10 6.04
N GLN A 26 3.38 3.31 6.60
CA GLN A 26 3.25 3.48 8.04
C GLN A 26 1.95 2.90 8.56
N ARG A 27 0.85 3.11 7.83
CA ARG A 27 -0.44 2.54 8.22
C ARG A 27 -0.43 1.02 8.18
N ALA A 28 0.26 0.44 7.21
CA ALA A 28 0.41 -1.01 7.16
C ALA A 28 1.21 -1.53 8.35
N GLU A 29 2.28 -0.82 8.73
CA GLU A 29 3.06 -1.20 9.90
C GLU A 29 2.25 -1.09 11.18
N ASP A 30 1.44 -0.03 11.32
CA ASP A 30 0.56 0.14 12.47
C ASP A 30 -0.45 -1.00 12.55
N ALA A 31 -1.01 -1.41 11.43
CA ALA A 31 -1.96 -2.53 11.38
C ALA A 31 -1.29 -3.83 11.79
N LYS A 32 -0.04 -4.05 11.37
CA LYS A 32 0.73 -5.23 11.78
C LYS A 32 0.96 -5.25 13.29
N GLU A 33 1.26 -4.10 13.89
CA GLU A 33 1.44 -4.00 15.33
C GLU A 33 0.15 -4.33 16.07
N ILE A 34 -0.97 -3.81 15.60
CA ILE A 34 -2.26 -4.10 16.21
C ILE A 34 -2.54 -5.60 16.15
N LEU A 35 -2.28 -6.24 15.01
CA LEU A 35 -2.46 -7.69 14.89
C LEU A 35 -1.53 -8.44 15.83
N ALA A 36 -0.29 -7.98 15.98
CA ALA A 36 0.67 -8.66 16.84
C ALA A 36 0.25 -8.64 18.30
N THR A 37 -0.46 -7.59 18.74
CA THR A 37 -0.84 -7.43 20.14
C THR A 37 -2.24 -7.92 20.46
N SER A 38 -3.13 -7.95 19.46
CA SER A 38 -4.56 -8.25 19.70
C SER A 38 -5.13 -9.35 18.82
N ALA A 39 -4.29 -10.06 18.07
CA ALA A 39 -4.75 -11.14 17.21
C ALA A 39 -5.48 -12.21 18.03
N GLY A 40 -6.59 -12.68 17.50
CA GLY A 40 -7.39 -13.71 18.16
C GLY A 40 -8.46 -13.20 19.11
N ILE A 41 -8.40 -11.91 19.50
CA ILE A 41 -9.41 -11.33 20.38
C ILE A 41 -10.68 -11.01 19.60
N ASP A 42 -10.53 -10.49 18.39
CA ASP A 42 -11.66 -10.16 17.52
C ASP A 42 -11.32 -10.60 16.09
N PRO A 43 -11.76 -11.82 15.68
CA PRO A 43 -11.43 -12.33 14.35
C PRO A 43 -11.92 -11.46 13.20
N VAL A 44 -13.02 -10.73 13.38
CA VAL A 44 -13.54 -9.84 12.33
C VAL A 44 -12.57 -8.69 12.11
N ASN A 45 -12.13 -8.04 13.19
CA ASN A 45 -11.14 -6.96 13.08
C ASN A 45 -9.80 -7.48 12.58
N ASP A 46 -9.39 -8.67 12.98
CA ASP A 46 -8.15 -9.27 12.47
C ASP A 46 -8.20 -9.34 10.95
N ASN A 47 -9.31 -9.76 10.38
CA ASN A 47 -9.46 -9.86 8.93
C ASN A 47 -9.45 -8.48 8.27
N VAL A 48 -10.04 -7.48 8.90
CA VAL A 48 -10.02 -6.11 8.39
C VAL A 48 -8.59 -5.59 8.33
N TYR A 49 -7.81 -5.77 9.40
CA TYR A 49 -6.42 -5.31 9.42
C TYR A 49 -5.55 -6.05 8.42
N ARG A 50 -5.77 -7.35 8.23
CA ARG A 50 -5.07 -8.10 7.19
C ARG A 50 -5.39 -7.56 5.82
N GLY A 51 -6.66 -7.19 5.58
CA GLY A 51 -7.07 -6.57 4.33
C GLY A 51 -6.37 -5.23 4.10
N PHE A 52 -6.23 -4.40 5.15
CA PHE A 52 -5.50 -3.14 5.05
C PHE A 52 -4.05 -3.37 4.66
N ILE A 53 -3.38 -4.32 5.29
CA ILE A 53 -1.98 -4.63 5.00
C ILE A 53 -1.82 -5.04 3.54
N LEU A 54 -2.69 -5.93 3.08
CA LEU A 54 -2.64 -6.41 1.70
C LEU A 54 -2.93 -5.28 0.71
N ALA A 55 -3.92 -4.43 1.00
CA ALA A 55 -4.27 -3.32 0.12
C ALA A 55 -3.12 -2.32 -0.01
N TYR A 56 -2.49 -1.96 1.11
CA TYR A 56 -1.37 -1.03 1.06
C TYR A 56 -0.17 -1.63 0.33
N ARG A 57 0.07 -2.93 0.48
CA ARG A 57 1.13 -3.61 -0.25
C ARG A 57 0.85 -3.59 -1.75
N GLU A 58 -0.36 -3.88 -2.15
CA GLU A 58 -0.74 -3.85 -3.56
C GLU A 58 -0.56 -2.47 -4.16
N MET A 59 -0.92 -1.42 -3.42
CA MET A 59 -0.74 -0.06 -3.89
C MET A 59 0.73 0.29 -4.08
N GLN A 60 1.60 -0.15 -3.18
CA GLN A 60 3.03 0.13 -3.27
C GLN A 60 3.69 -0.64 -4.41
N ASP A 61 3.18 -1.83 -4.70
CA ASP A 61 3.73 -2.68 -5.76
C ASP A 61 3.15 -2.36 -7.13
N PHE A 62 2.24 -1.40 -7.20
CA PHE A 62 1.61 -1.04 -8.45
C PHE A 62 2.64 -0.67 -9.51
N ARG A 63 2.48 -1.22 -10.70
CA ARG A 63 3.36 -0.99 -11.85
C ARG A 63 2.53 -0.75 -13.07
N ILE A 64 3.06 0.07 -13.96
CA ILE A 64 2.50 0.21 -15.29
C ILE A 64 3.39 -0.59 -16.23
N GLU A 65 2.79 -1.49 -16.96
CA GLU A 65 3.51 -2.28 -17.93
C GLU A 65 3.34 -1.67 -19.30
N GLU A 66 4.48 -1.49 -19.96
CA GLU A 66 4.46 -0.97 -21.30
C GLU A 66 4.58 -2.16 -22.22
N ASN A 67 3.49 -2.78 -22.53
CA ASN A 67 3.57 -3.89 -23.35
C ASN A 67 2.68 -3.76 -24.48
N ASP A 68 3.04 -3.86 -25.25
CA ASP A 68 2.39 -3.95 -26.22
C ASP A 68 1.79 -3.57 -26.80
#